data_4cf536f689b4fa896d769925eb423fde
#
_entry.id   4cf536f689b4fa896d769925eb423fde
#
_cell.length_a   1.000
_cell.length_b   1.000
_cell.length_c   1.000
_cell.angle_alpha   90.00
_cell.angle_beta   90.00
_cell.angle_gamma   90.00
#
_symmetry.space_group_name_H-M   'P 1'
#
loop_
_entity.id
_entity.type
_entity.pdbx_description
1 polymer ?
#
loop_
_entity_poly.entity_id
_entity_poly.type
_entity_poly.pdbx_seq_one_letter_code
_entity_poly.pdbx_strand_id
1 'polypeptide(L)'
;KIPAWWAMCLGIAFGSFASYALSVFHTKYLIALDPTFDFQHLIILLGVINGTAYAGGAFFGARLADKWGSKDIRAYGWVPAIAISLCLPTGIGSFWVSSIEVNLLLSTLFLLFVGIYLGPSFAIAQTLAPINMRAMSTALFFFVLNMIALGGGPTFAGIMIDVFKENYNDLDSMRYAMSLTFCIFVPSIISFLVVARVLPKDWAAAEQRNKELADG
;
A
#
# COMPACT_ATOMS: atom_id res chain seq x y z
N LYS A 1 19.43 -12.84 9.76
CA LYS A 1 18.74 -11.61 9.33
C LYS A 1 18.63 -11.67 7.80
N ILE A 2 17.44 -11.41 7.26
CA ILE A 2 17.17 -11.42 5.82
C ILE A 2 16.84 -9.96 5.43
N PRO A 3 17.80 -9.21 4.86
CA PRO A 3 17.61 -7.79 4.54
C PRO A 3 16.43 -7.53 3.60
N ALA A 4 16.23 -8.37 2.57
CA ALA A 4 15.10 -8.24 1.65
C ALA A 4 13.76 -8.37 2.36
N TRP A 5 13.64 -9.24 3.36
CA TRP A 5 12.41 -9.42 4.13
C TRP A 5 12.06 -8.16 4.93
N TRP A 6 13.03 -7.56 5.61
CA TRP A 6 12.81 -6.33 6.38
C TRP A 6 12.50 -5.14 5.48
N ALA A 7 13.22 -4.99 4.37
CA ALA A 7 12.97 -3.94 3.40
C ALA A 7 11.56 -4.08 2.79
N MET A 8 11.11 -5.31 2.48
CA MET A 8 9.75 -5.57 2.01
C MET A 8 8.71 -5.23 3.07
N CYS A 9 8.96 -5.63 4.32
CA CYS A 9 8.07 -5.36 5.44
C CYS A 9 7.88 -3.86 5.69
N LEU A 10 8.95 -3.08 5.66
CA LEU A 10 8.89 -1.62 5.78
C LEU A 10 8.23 -0.98 4.56
N GLY A 11 8.52 -1.47 3.37
CA GLY A 11 7.91 -0.99 2.12
C GLY A 11 6.40 -1.09 2.16
N ILE A 12 5.86 -2.26 2.52
CA ILE A 12 4.41 -2.46 2.61
C ILE A 12 3.81 -1.70 3.81
N ALA A 13 4.51 -1.61 4.94
CA ALA A 13 4.02 -0.89 6.10
C ALA A 13 3.84 0.60 5.82
N PHE A 14 4.82 1.26 5.18
CA PHE A 14 4.71 2.65 4.77
C PHE A 14 3.70 2.85 3.64
N GLY A 15 3.62 1.92 2.68
CA GLY A 15 2.60 1.97 1.63
C GLY A 15 1.18 1.84 2.18
N SER A 16 0.96 0.92 3.11
CA SER A 16 -0.34 0.73 3.74
C SER A 16 -0.71 1.83 4.74
N PHE A 17 0.26 2.56 5.29
CA PHE A 17 0.04 3.68 6.22
C PHE A 17 -0.89 4.73 5.63
N ALA A 18 -0.57 5.24 4.45
CA ALA A 18 -1.40 6.23 3.76
C ALA A 18 -2.71 5.63 3.23
N SER A 19 -2.71 4.35 2.83
CA SER A 19 -3.91 3.65 2.37
C SER A 19 -4.94 3.47 3.48
N TYR A 20 -4.53 3.13 4.70
CA TYR A 20 -5.43 3.06 5.86
C TYR A 20 -5.93 4.44 6.29
N ALA A 21 -5.09 5.48 6.21
CA ALA A 21 -5.55 6.85 6.45
C ALA A 21 -6.64 7.25 5.45
N LEU A 22 -6.46 6.96 4.16
CA LEU A 22 -7.47 7.21 3.14
C LEU A 22 -8.77 6.46 3.46
N SER A 23 -8.72 5.19 3.82
CA SER A 23 -9.92 4.40 4.09
C SER A 23 -10.80 4.99 5.20
N VAL A 24 -10.18 5.68 6.18
CA VAL A 24 -10.91 6.32 7.29
C VAL A 24 -11.46 7.69 6.91
N PHE A 25 -10.67 8.50 6.19
CA PHE A 25 -11.01 9.91 5.95
C PHE A 25 -11.67 10.18 4.60
N HIS A 26 -11.60 9.26 3.63
CA HIS A 26 -12.12 9.47 2.28
C HIS A 26 -13.64 9.73 2.26
N THR A 27 -14.41 8.91 2.96
CA THR A 27 -15.88 9.11 3.04
C THR A 27 -16.23 10.44 3.66
N LYS A 28 -15.55 10.83 4.75
CA LYS A 28 -15.76 12.14 5.38
C LYS A 28 -15.44 13.30 4.45
N TYR A 29 -14.36 13.16 3.68
CA TYR A 29 -13.96 14.15 2.68
C TYR A 29 -15.01 14.30 1.58
N LEU A 30 -15.54 13.20 1.04
CA LEU A 30 -16.56 13.22 -0.01
C LEU A 30 -17.87 13.88 0.46
N ILE A 31 -18.31 13.60 1.68
CA ILE A 31 -19.49 14.25 2.28
C ILE A 31 -19.23 15.76 2.48
N ALA A 32 -18.02 16.15 2.86
CA ALA A 32 -17.68 17.57 3.01
C ALA A 32 -17.55 18.29 1.66
N LEU A 33 -17.17 17.56 0.60
CA LEU A 33 -17.01 18.07 -0.76
C LEU A 33 -18.38 18.38 -1.40
N ASP A 34 -19.35 17.47 -1.25
CA ASP A 34 -20.72 17.66 -1.72
C ASP A 34 -21.73 17.07 -0.69
N PRO A 35 -22.26 17.92 0.20
CA PRO A 35 -23.26 17.49 1.19
C PRO A 35 -24.60 17.08 0.58
N THR A 36 -24.85 17.36 -0.69
CA THR A 36 -26.11 17.04 -1.38
C THR A 36 -26.11 15.66 -2.01
N PHE A 37 -24.93 15.01 -2.07
CA PHE A 37 -24.82 13.67 -2.65
C PHE A 37 -25.46 12.62 -1.75
N ASP A 38 -26.22 11.68 -2.34
CA ASP A 38 -26.89 10.63 -1.58
C ASP A 38 -25.86 9.71 -0.90
N PHE A 39 -25.84 9.76 0.42
CA PHE A 39 -24.91 9.00 1.27
C PHE A 39 -25.01 7.48 1.05
N GLN A 40 -26.21 6.96 0.85
CA GLN A 40 -26.45 5.55 0.65
C GLN A 40 -25.86 5.08 -0.69
N HIS A 41 -26.05 5.88 -1.72
CA HIS A 41 -25.47 5.63 -3.05
C HIS A 41 -23.94 5.69 -3.02
N LEU A 42 -23.36 6.66 -2.29
CA LEU A 42 -21.93 6.83 -2.11
C LEU A 42 -21.27 5.60 -1.46
N ILE A 43 -21.84 5.07 -0.38
CA ILE A 43 -21.30 3.91 0.33
C ILE A 43 -21.31 2.66 -0.56
N ILE A 44 -22.40 2.43 -1.28
CA ILE A 44 -22.49 1.29 -2.21
C ILE A 44 -21.42 1.42 -3.29
N LEU A 45 -21.26 2.60 -3.88
CA LEU A 45 -20.28 2.86 -4.92
C LEU A 45 -18.84 2.66 -4.41
N LEU A 46 -18.52 3.20 -3.24
CA LEU A 46 -17.23 2.99 -2.60
C LEU A 46 -16.97 1.52 -2.27
N GLY A 47 -18.00 0.77 -1.84
CA GLY A 47 -17.90 -0.67 -1.60
C GLY A 47 -17.56 -1.46 -2.86
N VAL A 48 -18.24 -1.16 -3.97
CA VAL A 48 -17.97 -1.78 -5.29
C VAL A 48 -16.57 -1.43 -5.79
N ILE A 49 -16.18 -0.15 -5.70
CA ILE A 49 -14.84 0.33 -6.09
C ILE A 49 -13.76 -0.38 -5.28
N ASN A 50 -13.91 -0.43 -3.95
CA ASN A 50 -12.96 -1.12 -3.07
C ASN A 50 -12.85 -2.61 -3.42
N GLY A 51 -13.96 -3.30 -3.57
CA GLY A 51 -13.97 -4.73 -3.89
C GLY A 51 -13.33 -5.04 -5.25
N THR A 52 -13.69 -4.28 -6.28
CA THR A 52 -13.25 -4.57 -7.66
C THR A 52 -11.86 -4.06 -7.97
N ALA A 53 -11.56 -2.78 -7.66
CA ALA A 53 -10.28 -2.17 -7.99
C ALA A 53 -9.13 -2.77 -7.17
N TYR A 54 -9.33 -2.96 -5.86
CA TYR A 54 -8.32 -3.53 -4.98
C TYR A 54 -8.03 -5.01 -5.32
N ALA A 55 -9.07 -5.85 -5.48
CA ALA A 55 -8.90 -7.24 -5.87
C ALA A 55 -8.32 -7.39 -7.28
N GLY A 56 -8.78 -6.56 -8.23
CA GLY A 56 -8.22 -6.49 -9.58
C GLY A 56 -6.74 -6.11 -9.55
N GLY A 57 -6.39 -5.09 -8.79
CA GLY A 57 -5.00 -4.68 -8.60
C GLY A 57 -4.12 -5.78 -8.03
N ALA A 58 -4.57 -6.49 -6.99
CA ALA A 58 -3.82 -7.59 -6.39
C ALA A 58 -3.58 -8.74 -7.38
N PHE A 59 -4.59 -9.09 -8.18
CA PHE A 59 -4.47 -10.11 -9.19
C PHE A 59 -3.51 -9.71 -10.33
N PHE A 60 -3.63 -8.47 -10.85
CA PHE A 60 -2.71 -7.96 -11.87
C PHE A 60 -1.29 -7.81 -11.35
N GLY A 61 -1.13 -7.32 -10.12
CA GLY A 61 0.16 -7.15 -9.48
C GLY A 61 0.90 -8.47 -9.28
N ALA A 62 0.21 -9.50 -8.80
CA ALA A 62 0.78 -10.84 -8.66
C ALA A 62 1.22 -11.40 -10.03
N ARG A 63 0.33 -11.37 -11.04
CA ARG A 63 0.67 -11.84 -12.39
C ARG A 63 1.82 -11.07 -13.03
N LEU A 64 1.85 -9.75 -12.85
CA LEU A 64 2.92 -8.92 -13.41
C LEU A 64 4.26 -9.23 -12.76
N ALA A 65 4.28 -9.37 -11.43
CA ALA A 65 5.46 -9.74 -10.68
C ALA A 65 5.96 -11.15 -11.04
N ASP A 66 5.07 -12.12 -11.20
CA ASP A 66 5.43 -13.49 -11.60
C ASP A 66 5.97 -13.53 -13.04
N LYS A 67 5.31 -12.85 -13.98
CA LYS A 67 5.73 -12.80 -15.39
C LYS A 67 7.10 -12.13 -15.57
N TRP A 68 7.36 -11.05 -14.84
CA TRP A 68 8.65 -10.37 -14.90
C TRP A 68 9.68 -11.05 -14.00
N GLY A 69 9.26 -11.57 -12.86
CA GLY A 69 10.09 -12.32 -11.91
C GLY A 69 10.67 -13.61 -12.46
N SER A 70 9.98 -14.24 -13.42
CA SER A 70 10.52 -15.41 -14.14
C SER A 70 11.75 -15.08 -14.98
N LYS A 71 11.94 -13.80 -15.36
CA LYS A 71 13.13 -13.33 -16.10
C LYS A 71 14.16 -12.67 -15.18
N ASP A 72 13.71 -11.88 -14.23
CA ASP A 72 14.53 -11.20 -13.22
C ASP A 72 13.76 -11.10 -11.91
N ILE A 73 14.26 -11.76 -10.87
CA ILE A 73 13.65 -11.79 -9.54
C ILE A 73 13.48 -10.38 -8.91
N ARG A 74 14.26 -9.40 -9.38
CA ARG A 74 14.15 -7.99 -8.96
C ARG A 74 12.78 -7.37 -9.23
N ALA A 75 12.01 -7.98 -10.13
CA ALA A 75 10.65 -7.55 -10.47
C ALA A 75 9.73 -7.51 -9.25
N TYR A 76 9.92 -8.40 -8.27
CA TYR A 76 9.16 -8.36 -7.01
C TYR A 76 9.45 -7.13 -6.13
N GLY A 77 10.52 -6.39 -6.40
CA GLY A 77 10.77 -5.08 -5.82
C GLY A 77 10.31 -3.93 -6.73
N TRP A 78 10.53 -4.06 -8.05
CA TRP A 78 10.21 -2.97 -9.00
C TRP A 78 8.71 -2.80 -9.21
N VAL A 79 7.94 -3.90 -9.32
CA VAL A 79 6.49 -3.83 -9.51
C VAL A 79 5.81 -3.06 -8.36
N PRO A 80 6.07 -3.39 -7.08
CA PRO A 80 5.57 -2.58 -5.96
C PRO A 80 6.07 -1.12 -5.98
N ALA A 81 7.35 -0.89 -6.30
CA ALA A 81 7.90 0.47 -6.35
C ALA A 81 7.18 1.35 -7.39
N ILE A 82 6.94 0.82 -8.59
CA ILE A 82 6.20 1.52 -9.64
C ILE A 82 4.75 1.76 -9.20
N ALA A 83 4.09 0.75 -8.65
CA ALA A 83 2.71 0.88 -8.19
C ALA A 83 2.55 1.97 -7.12
N ILE A 84 3.40 1.98 -6.10
CA ILE A 84 3.40 3.04 -5.05
C ILE A 84 3.74 4.41 -5.63
N SER A 85 4.64 4.49 -6.62
CA SER A 85 4.95 5.76 -7.30
C SER A 85 3.72 6.34 -8.01
N LEU A 86 2.83 5.49 -8.53
CA LEU A 86 1.57 5.90 -9.15
C LEU A 86 0.47 6.20 -8.11
N CYS A 87 0.55 5.62 -6.90
CA CYS A 87 -0.35 5.96 -5.79
C CYS A 87 -0.17 7.42 -5.35
N LEU A 88 1.05 7.96 -5.41
CA LEU A 88 1.33 9.31 -4.93
C LEU A 88 0.51 10.38 -5.68
N PRO A 89 0.59 10.51 -7.01
CA PRO A 89 -0.17 11.52 -7.74
C PRO A 89 -1.69 11.24 -7.73
N THR A 90 -2.12 9.99 -7.78
CA THR A 90 -3.55 9.65 -7.74
C THR A 90 -4.16 9.90 -6.37
N GLY A 91 -3.43 9.58 -5.28
CA GLY A 91 -3.85 9.85 -3.92
C GLY A 91 -3.93 11.35 -3.62
N ILE A 92 -2.88 12.10 -3.90
CA ILE A 92 -2.89 13.57 -3.72
C ILE A 92 -3.97 14.18 -4.61
N GLY A 93 -4.00 13.84 -5.90
CA GLY A 93 -4.96 14.37 -6.85
C GLY A 93 -6.41 14.17 -6.44
N SER A 94 -6.76 13.04 -5.81
CA SER A 94 -8.12 12.76 -5.37
C SER A 94 -8.63 13.79 -4.35
N PHE A 95 -7.77 14.34 -3.49
CA PHE A 95 -8.15 15.36 -2.50
C PHE A 95 -8.14 16.80 -3.05
N TRP A 96 -7.57 17.05 -4.25
CA TRP A 96 -7.49 18.39 -4.81
C TRP A 96 -8.51 18.67 -5.92
N VAL A 97 -9.27 17.67 -6.34
CA VAL A 97 -10.37 17.85 -7.31
C VAL A 97 -11.65 18.26 -6.62
N SER A 98 -12.46 19.06 -7.33
CA SER A 98 -13.74 19.56 -6.81
C SER A 98 -14.94 18.72 -7.28
N SER A 99 -14.76 17.82 -8.25
CA SER A 99 -15.82 16.93 -8.74
C SER A 99 -15.74 15.57 -8.06
N ILE A 100 -16.88 15.07 -7.58
CA ILE A 100 -16.98 13.74 -6.98
C ILE A 100 -16.61 12.65 -7.97
N GLU A 101 -17.02 12.76 -9.23
CA GLU A 101 -16.76 11.77 -10.26
C GLU A 101 -15.25 11.63 -10.51
N VAL A 102 -14.54 12.76 -10.60
CA VAL A 102 -13.08 12.76 -10.79
C VAL A 102 -12.37 12.25 -9.54
N ASN A 103 -12.86 12.59 -8.35
CA ASN A 103 -12.35 12.03 -7.09
C ASN A 103 -12.49 10.50 -7.09
N LEU A 104 -13.67 9.97 -7.39
CA LEU A 104 -13.94 8.54 -7.42
C LEU A 104 -13.07 7.82 -8.46
N LEU A 105 -12.86 8.44 -9.63
CA LEU A 105 -11.96 7.89 -10.65
C LEU A 105 -10.51 7.80 -10.14
N LEU A 106 -9.99 8.88 -9.57
CA LEU A 106 -8.63 8.91 -9.02
C LEU A 106 -8.47 7.95 -7.84
N SER A 107 -9.47 7.85 -6.98
CA SER A 107 -9.48 6.89 -5.87
C SER A 107 -9.57 5.45 -6.34
N THR A 108 -10.28 5.17 -7.42
CA THR A 108 -10.32 3.85 -8.06
C THR A 108 -8.93 3.46 -8.59
N LEU A 109 -8.26 4.37 -9.29
CA LEU A 109 -6.89 4.14 -9.77
C LEU A 109 -5.92 3.96 -8.59
N PHE A 110 -6.06 4.77 -7.56
CA PHE A 110 -5.27 4.63 -6.33
C PHE A 110 -5.42 3.24 -5.71
N LEU A 111 -6.66 2.77 -5.51
CA LEU A 111 -6.94 1.44 -4.94
C LEU A 111 -6.42 0.30 -5.83
N LEU A 112 -6.50 0.46 -7.15
CA LEU A 112 -5.92 -0.50 -8.09
C LEU A 112 -4.40 -0.59 -7.89
N PHE A 113 -3.71 0.53 -7.80
CA PHE A 113 -2.26 0.56 -7.56
C PHE A 113 -1.88 0.04 -6.18
N VAL A 114 -2.70 0.32 -5.15
CA VAL A 114 -2.56 -0.28 -3.82
C VAL A 114 -2.66 -1.80 -3.89
N GLY A 115 -3.61 -2.33 -4.64
CA GLY A 115 -3.72 -3.77 -4.87
C GLY A 115 -2.45 -4.36 -5.51
N ILE A 116 -1.88 -3.69 -6.51
CA ILE A 116 -0.72 -4.18 -7.27
C ILE A 116 0.50 -4.47 -6.37
N TYR A 117 0.80 -3.64 -5.37
CA TYR A 117 1.98 -3.88 -4.54
C TYR A 117 1.79 -4.99 -3.49
N LEU A 118 0.56 -5.32 -3.14
CA LEU A 118 0.29 -6.28 -2.07
C LEU A 118 0.66 -7.72 -2.43
N GLY A 119 0.22 -8.20 -3.58
CA GLY A 119 0.46 -9.57 -4.02
C GLY A 119 1.95 -9.97 -3.98
N PRO A 120 2.82 -9.25 -4.68
CA PRO A 120 4.26 -9.51 -4.65
C PRO A 120 4.86 -9.43 -3.24
N SER A 121 4.39 -8.50 -2.41
CA SER A 121 4.93 -8.30 -1.07
C SER A 121 4.67 -9.51 -0.17
N PHE A 122 3.47 -10.08 -0.20
CA PHE A 122 3.14 -11.28 0.57
C PHE A 122 3.87 -12.53 0.04
N ALA A 123 4.00 -12.66 -1.28
CA ALA A 123 4.72 -13.77 -1.88
C ALA A 123 6.19 -13.82 -1.38
N ILE A 124 6.87 -12.68 -1.40
CA ILE A 124 8.26 -12.59 -0.93
C ILE A 124 8.39 -12.83 0.57
N ALA A 125 7.48 -12.29 1.38
CA ALA A 125 7.50 -12.51 2.83
C ALA A 125 7.44 -13.99 3.21
N GLN A 126 6.70 -14.80 2.45
CA GLN A 126 6.60 -16.24 2.65
C GLN A 126 7.78 -17.00 2.06
N THR A 127 8.22 -16.63 0.85
CA THR A 127 9.25 -17.38 0.12
C THR A 127 10.64 -17.24 0.74
N LEU A 128 10.96 -16.08 1.31
CA LEU A 128 12.24 -15.86 1.98
C LEU A 128 12.35 -16.57 3.34
N ALA A 129 11.24 -17.02 3.90
CA ALA A 129 11.24 -17.76 5.16
C ALA A 129 11.56 -19.26 4.95
N PRO A 130 12.19 -19.92 5.96
CA PRO A 130 12.29 -21.37 5.98
C PRO A 130 10.90 -22.03 5.87
N ILE A 131 10.82 -23.20 5.23
CA ILE A 131 9.54 -23.89 4.98
C ILE A 131 8.74 -24.09 6.28
N ASN A 132 9.41 -24.49 7.36
CA ASN A 132 8.84 -24.73 8.68
C ASN A 132 8.46 -23.44 9.44
N MET A 133 8.90 -22.25 8.99
CA MET A 133 8.67 -20.96 9.64
C MET A 133 7.81 -20.00 8.81
N ARG A 134 7.24 -20.41 7.67
CA ARG A 134 6.45 -19.54 6.79
C ARG A 134 5.26 -18.90 7.49
N ALA A 135 4.54 -19.67 8.30
CA ALA A 135 3.41 -19.15 9.08
C ALA A 135 3.85 -18.07 10.08
N MET A 136 4.96 -18.31 10.80
CA MET A 136 5.54 -17.34 11.72
C MET A 136 6.01 -16.07 11.01
N SER A 137 6.65 -16.22 9.84
CA SER A 137 7.09 -15.10 9.01
C SER A 137 5.91 -14.23 8.58
N THR A 138 4.84 -14.86 8.13
CA THR A 138 3.61 -14.16 7.71
C THR A 138 2.97 -13.44 8.90
N ALA A 139 2.88 -14.09 10.07
CA ALA A 139 2.33 -13.47 11.27
C ALA A 139 3.13 -12.25 11.73
N LEU A 140 4.47 -12.34 11.71
CA LEU A 140 5.35 -11.23 12.05
C LEU A 140 5.23 -10.08 11.03
N PHE A 141 5.12 -10.43 9.75
CA PHE A 141 4.93 -9.46 8.68
C PHE A 141 3.64 -8.66 8.84
N PHE A 142 2.52 -9.34 9.11
CA PHE A 142 1.24 -8.69 9.41
C PHE A 142 1.26 -7.89 10.71
N PHE A 143 1.96 -8.37 11.72
CA PHE A 143 2.11 -7.65 12.98
C PHE A 143 2.80 -6.30 12.77
N VAL A 144 3.96 -6.29 12.11
CA VAL A 144 4.70 -5.05 11.83
C VAL A 144 3.90 -4.11 10.92
N LEU A 145 3.26 -4.68 9.87
CA LEU A 145 2.42 -3.91 8.96
C LEU A 145 1.29 -3.21 9.74
N ASN A 146 0.53 -3.94 10.54
CA ASN A 146 -0.63 -3.37 11.24
C ASN A 146 -0.22 -2.40 12.37
N MET A 147 0.88 -2.66 13.07
CA MET A 147 1.41 -1.73 14.07
C MET A 147 1.75 -0.37 13.46
N ILE A 148 2.44 -0.37 12.32
CA ILE A 148 2.87 0.87 11.67
C ILE A 148 1.71 1.48 10.87
N ALA A 149 1.05 0.69 10.03
CA ALA A 149 0.10 1.22 9.06
C ALA A 149 -1.29 1.47 9.66
N LEU A 150 -1.89 0.46 10.29
CA LEU A 150 -3.24 0.59 10.85
C LEU A 150 -3.24 1.47 12.11
N GLY A 151 -2.24 1.29 12.98
CA GLY A 151 -2.11 2.11 14.19
C GLY A 151 -1.64 3.54 13.89
N GLY A 152 -0.67 3.70 12.99
CA GLY A 152 -0.02 4.99 12.71
C GLY A 152 -0.76 5.84 11.67
N GLY A 153 -1.21 5.24 10.57
CA GLY A 153 -1.75 5.98 9.42
C GLY A 153 -2.95 6.88 9.75
N PRO A 154 -4.08 6.32 10.20
CA PRO A 154 -5.25 7.11 10.57
C PRO A 154 -4.97 8.10 11.72
N THR A 155 -4.17 7.69 12.70
CA THR A 155 -3.80 8.54 13.83
C THR A 155 -3.00 9.76 13.38
N PHE A 156 -1.97 9.57 12.56
CA PHE A 156 -1.17 10.65 12.00
C PHE A 156 -2.03 11.60 11.16
N ALA A 157 -2.84 11.06 10.25
CA ALA A 157 -3.73 11.87 9.43
C ALA A 157 -4.72 12.67 10.28
N GLY A 158 -5.31 12.07 11.31
CA GLY A 158 -6.22 12.75 12.23
C GLY A 158 -5.56 13.90 12.96
N ILE A 159 -4.38 13.68 13.55
CA ILE A 159 -3.58 14.73 14.21
C ILE A 159 -3.27 15.87 13.23
N MET A 160 -2.86 15.55 12.01
CA MET A 160 -2.56 16.58 11.01
C MET A 160 -3.81 17.37 10.59
N ILE A 161 -4.96 16.71 10.46
CA ILE A 161 -6.23 17.41 10.20
C ILE A 161 -6.52 18.41 11.32
N ASP A 162 -6.38 18.01 12.57
CA ASP A 162 -6.66 18.89 13.72
C ASP A 162 -5.68 20.08 13.77
N VAL A 163 -4.39 19.85 13.50
CA VAL A 163 -3.39 20.92 13.41
C VAL A 163 -3.73 21.93 12.28
N PHE A 164 -4.13 21.42 11.11
CA PHE A 164 -4.46 22.31 9.99
C PHE A 164 -5.79 23.05 10.20
N LYS A 165 -6.74 22.52 11.00
CA LYS A 165 -7.99 23.20 11.34
C LYS A 165 -7.82 24.51 12.11
N GLU A 166 -6.68 24.70 12.75
CA GLU A 166 -6.38 25.99 13.42
C GLU A 166 -6.28 27.17 12.43
N ASN A 167 -5.94 26.90 11.15
CA ASN A 167 -5.67 27.94 10.16
C ASN A 167 -6.49 27.78 8.87
N TYR A 168 -7.17 26.65 8.67
CA TYR A 168 -7.89 26.33 7.44
C TYR A 168 -9.30 25.80 7.74
N ASN A 169 -10.20 25.87 6.77
CA ASN A 169 -11.51 25.24 6.86
C ASN A 169 -11.40 23.70 6.87
N ASP A 170 -12.48 23.01 7.22
CA ASP A 170 -12.51 21.54 7.36
C ASP A 170 -12.06 20.83 6.09
N LEU A 171 -12.47 21.29 4.91
CA LEU A 171 -12.15 20.65 3.64
C LEU A 171 -10.65 20.80 3.30
N ASP A 172 -10.11 22.02 3.43
CA ASP A 172 -8.70 22.27 3.12
C ASP A 172 -7.78 21.64 4.16
N SER A 173 -8.19 21.57 5.42
CA SER A 173 -7.47 20.83 6.46
C SER A 173 -7.29 19.37 6.10
N MET A 174 -8.33 18.71 5.58
CA MET A 174 -8.25 17.33 5.10
C MET A 174 -7.34 17.22 3.86
N ARG A 175 -7.39 18.18 2.92
CA ARG A 175 -6.53 18.21 1.72
C ARG A 175 -5.06 18.28 2.07
N TYR A 176 -4.67 19.21 2.95
CA TYR A 176 -3.27 19.36 3.37
C TYR A 176 -2.79 18.17 4.20
N ALA A 177 -3.58 17.71 5.17
CA ALA A 177 -3.24 16.58 6.02
C ALA A 177 -3.05 15.29 5.22
N MET A 178 -3.97 15.00 4.29
CA MET A 178 -3.87 13.81 3.45
C MET A 178 -2.70 13.92 2.46
N SER A 179 -2.46 15.09 1.88
CA SER A 179 -1.29 15.31 1.01
C SER A 179 0.02 15.05 1.75
N LEU A 180 0.14 15.53 3.00
CA LEU A 180 1.29 15.24 3.85
C LEU A 180 1.40 13.76 4.19
N THR A 181 0.27 13.11 4.48
CA THR A 181 0.22 11.67 4.78
C THR A 181 0.67 10.83 3.57
N PHE A 182 0.33 11.24 2.35
CA PHE A 182 0.80 10.54 1.14
C PHE A 182 2.30 10.70 0.88
N CYS A 183 2.98 11.69 1.44
CA CYS A 183 4.43 11.79 1.35
C CYS A 183 5.17 10.57 1.95
N ILE A 184 4.50 9.79 2.83
CA ILE A 184 5.04 8.54 3.37
C ILE A 184 5.28 7.47 2.29
N PHE A 185 4.72 7.64 1.09
CA PHE A 185 5.03 6.75 -0.04
C PHE A 185 6.49 6.87 -0.50
N VAL A 186 7.15 8.00 -0.26
CA VAL A 186 8.57 8.16 -0.62
C VAL A 186 9.47 7.13 0.08
N PRO A 187 9.48 6.99 1.42
CA PRO A 187 10.22 5.92 2.08
C PRO A 187 9.73 4.52 1.69
N SER A 188 8.45 4.34 1.35
CA SER A 188 7.94 3.07 0.80
C SER A 188 8.61 2.71 -0.53
N ILE A 189 8.65 3.66 -1.48
CA ILE A 189 9.31 3.49 -2.78
C ILE A 189 10.79 3.12 -2.58
N ILE A 190 11.50 3.86 -1.72
CA ILE A 190 12.91 3.60 -1.41
C ILE A 190 13.07 2.16 -0.88
N SER A 191 12.21 1.75 0.05
CA SER A 191 12.24 0.39 0.62
C SER A 191 12.06 -0.68 -0.45
N PHE A 192 11.11 -0.54 -1.37
CA PHE A 192 10.92 -1.48 -2.47
C PHE A 192 12.09 -1.48 -3.48
N LEU A 193 12.72 -0.34 -3.73
CA LEU A 193 13.92 -0.26 -4.55
C LEU A 193 15.10 -0.95 -3.86
N VAL A 194 15.22 -0.87 -2.54
CA VAL A 194 16.20 -1.65 -1.76
C VAL A 194 15.92 -3.14 -1.90
N VAL A 195 14.63 -3.57 -1.81
CA VAL A 195 14.26 -4.96 -2.08
C VAL A 195 14.78 -5.41 -3.44
N ALA A 196 14.53 -4.64 -4.50
CA ALA A 196 14.98 -5.01 -5.85
C ALA A 196 16.51 -5.23 -5.93
N ARG A 197 17.29 -4.52 -5.10
CA ARG A 197 18.76 -4.67 -5.05
C ARG A 197 19.23 -5.89 -4.26
N VAL A 198 18.61 -6.16 -3.10
CA VAL A 198 19.10 -7.18 -2.17
C VAL A 198 18.43 -8.54 -2.38
N LEU A 199 17.24 -8.57 -2.98
CA LEU A 199 16.44 -9.78 -3.17
C LEU A 199 17.17 -10.91 -3.91
N PRO A 200 17.94 -10.68 -5.00
CA PRO A 200 18.61 -11.77 -5.70
C PRO A 200 19.53 -12.60 -4.80
N LYS A 201 20.26 -11.94 -3.90
CA LYS A 201 21.16 -12.61 -2.95
C LYS A 201 20.38 -13.40 -1.89
N ASP A 202 19.38 -12.77 -1.30
CA ASP A 202 18.57 -13.38 -0.24
C ASP A 202 17.72 -14.53 -0.78
N TRP A 203 17.27 -14.43 -2.03
CA TRP A 203 16.51 -15.47 -2.72
C TRP A 203 17.36 -16.73 -2.94
N ALA A 204 18.56 -16.58 -3.50
CA ALA A 204 19.49 -17.70 -3.70
C ALA A 204 19.83 -18.40 -2.38
N ALA A 205 20.08 -17.62 -1.31
CA ALA A 205 20.34 -18.17 0.01
C ALA A 205 19.12 -18.91 0.61
N ALA A 206 17.90 -18.41 0.35
CA ALA A 206 16.66 -19.05 0.80
C ALA A 206 16.41 -20.37 0.04
N GLU A 207 16.69 -20.40 -1.25
CA GLU A 207 16.55 -21.60 -2.08
C GLU A 207 17.53 -22.70 -1.64
N GLN A 208 18.81 -22.36 -1.41
CA GLN A 208 19.80 -23.30 -0.91
C GLN A 208 19.40 -23.89 0.45
N ARG A 209 19.03 -23.04 1.40
CA ARG A 209 18.57 -23.46 2.73
C ARG A 209 17.36 -24.39 2.67
N ASN A 210 16.40 -24.11 1.79
CA ASN A 210 15.20 -24.94 1.67
C ASN A 210 15.50 -26.30 1.01
N LYS A 211 16.52 -26.40 0.13
CA LYS A 211 17.04 -27.70 -0.38
C LYS A 211 17.66 -28.52 0.74
N GLU A 212 18.55 -27.92 1.53
CA GLU A 212 19.19 -28.58 2.67
C GLU A 212 18.18 -29.14 3.69
N LEU A 213 17.07 -28.39 3.94
CA LEU A 213 15.99 -28.85 4.81
C LEU A 213 15.10 -29.95 4.21
N ALA A 214 15.11 -30.12 2.90
CA ALA A 214 14.34 -31.17 2.24
C ALA A 214 15.14 -32.48 2.10
N ASP A 215 16.47 -32.40 2.13
CA ASP A 215 17.39 -33.54 1.93
C ASP A 215 17.80 -34.17 3.28
N GLY A 216 17.52 -33.53 4.44
CA GLY A 216 17.83 -34.03 5.80
C GLY A 216 16.58 -34.40 6.57
#